data_5cc55aba8c3beba9cefdff6130d23755
#
_entry.id   5cc55aba8c3beba9cefdff6130d23755
#
_cell.length_a   1.000
_cell.length_b   1.000
_cell.length_c   1.000
_cell.angle_alpha   90.00
_cell.angle_beta   90.00
_cell.angle_gamma   90.00
#
_symmetry.space_group_name_H-M   'P 1'
#
loop_
_entity.id
_entity.type
_entity.pdbx_description
1 polymer ?
#
loop_
_entity_poly.entity_id
_entity_poly.type
_entity_poly.pdbx_seq_one_letter_code
_entity_poly.pdbx_strand_id
1 'polypeptide(L)'
;MGKSSNPTFAGDKEFEKIHLKEKFSYGLGDVACNVVFALTTSLLIYFYTNVVGISAAMIGTIMLISRFFDGISDVLIGHLVDRTHSKYGKSRAWILWMMIPYGIAAILLFTVPPATQIVKGIYVFITYNFCTTVVYTALNLPYATLATLMTRDTDQRAVVNLFRTGMSALGNMVISAVTFPLVTRLGDTQQAWIEVSILYAIISIIMLFICFKNCHERVKEETKTKDGKNVPLWMGIKLCVTNKYFIMFFMLAVFLSFYEAVTGTCNAYYAQYILGNRDLLGALASFESIPQIVTVLVLSPFIAKFGKRNVALIGAVVAVIGTVSLFINPSALNLALFACVMRGIGKGCFRGVKYSMLADVIEYGAWKRGIRVQGLMVSATTAGQKFGSGITTAIFGALMSLVGFAGTATINAAQSQMLIGIYIIGNIIAWGGIGVLLIFYKLDKIYPRIITEMKQREAAEAEKAAANA
;
A
#
# COMPACT_ATOMS: atom_id res chain seq x y z
N MET A 1 -32.20 39.92 -17.03
CA MET A 1 -32.05 38.48 -16.77
C MET A 1 -31.50 38.30 -15.36
N GLY A 2 -32.39 38.01 -14.40
CA GLY A 2 -32.08 37.93 -12.97
C GLY A 2 -31.36 36.66 -12.64
N LYS A 3 -30.23 36.76 -11.90
CA LYS A 3 -29.62 35.64 -11.24
C LYS A 3 -30.52 35.19 -10.08
N SER A 4 -31.18 34.06 -10.26
CA SER A 4 -31.89 33.37 -9.19
C SER A 4 -30.89 32.94 -8.14
N SER A 5 -30.84 33.59 -6.98
CA SER A 5 -30.17 33.15 -5.78
C SER A 5 -31.02 32.06 -5.12
N ASN A 6 -30.80 30.81 -5.50
CA ASN A 6 -31.36 29.69 -4.75
C ASN A 6 -30.72 29.66 -3.34
N PRO A 7 -31.50 29.45 -2.28
CA PRO A 7 -30.95 29.31 -0.93
C PRO A 7 -30.09 28.04 -0.88
N THR A 8 -28.80 28.21 -0.52
CA THR A 8 -27.84 27.13 -0.31
C THR A 8 -28.31 26.27 0.88
N PHE A 9 -28.89 25.12 0.59
CA PHE A 9 -29.17 24.11 1.62
C PHE A 9 -27.85 23.55 2.16
N ALA A 10 -27.83 23.17 3.45
CA ALA A 10 -26.64 22.61 4.09
C ALA A 10 -26.04 21.37 3.36
N GLY A 11 -26.82 20.73 2.48
CA GLY A 11 -26.39 19.63 1.59
C GLY A 11 -25.51 20.07 0.40
N ASP A 12 -25.55 21.35 -0.04
CA ASP A 12 -24.80 21.81 -1.20
C ASP A 12 -23.28 21.78 -0.99
N LYS A 13 -22.80 22.03 0.25
CA LYS A 13 -21.37 22.02 0.57
C LYS A 13 -20.74 20.63 0.47
N GLU A 14 -21.48 19.56 0.73
CA GLU A 14 -21.00 18.18 0.67
C GLU A 14 -20.73 17.70 -0.77
N PHE A 15 -21.37 18.33 -1.77
CA PHE A 15 -21.20 18.08 -3.19
C PHE A 15 -20.40 19.19 -3.91
N GLU A 16 -19.86 20.17 -3.15
CA GLU A 16 -19.05 21.25 -3.71
C GLU A 16 -17.85 20.69 -4.47
N LYS A 17 -17.54 21.31 -5.62
CA LYS A 17 -16.42 20.90 -6.47
C LYS A 17 -15.10 21.09 -5.77
N ILE A 18 -14.34 20.00 -5.61
CA ILE A 18 -12.99 20.05 -5.03
C ILE A 18 -12.05 20.73 -6.03
N HIS A 19 -11.40 21.81 -5.61
CA HIS A 19 -10.44 22.54 -6.43
C HIS A 19 -9.16 21.74 -6.68
N LEU A 20 -8.48 22.01 -7.79
CA LEU A 20 -7.23 21.36 -8.16
C LEU A 20 -6.15 21.48 -7.06
N LYS A 21 -6.06 22.66 -6.43
CA LYS A 21 -5.15 22.92 -5.31
C LYS A 21 -5.37 21.96 -4.14
N GLU A 22 -6.63 21.68 -3.82
CA GLU A 22 -6.99 20.77 -2.72
C GLU A 22 -6.68 19.32 -3.08
N LYS A 23 -6.98 18.90 -4.33
CA LYS A 23 -6.62 17.55 -4.85
C LYS A 23 -5.11 17.32 -4.81
N PHE A 24 -4.35 18.32 -5.25
CA PHE A 24 -2.88 18.27 -5.22
C PHE A 24 -2.35 18.22 -3.77
N SER A 25 -2.90 19.05 -2.89
CA SER A 25 -2.50 19.07 -1.47
C SER A 25 -2.83 17.76 -0.75
N TYR A 26 -3.95 17.11 -1.10
CA TYR A 26 -4.27 15.78 -0.62
C TYR A 26 -3.24 14.76 -1.13
N GLY A 27 -2.86 14.80 -2.40
CA GLY A 27 -1.82 13.95 -2.95
C GLY A 27 -0.46 14.13 -2.27
N LEU A 28 -0.07 15.38 -1.91
CA LEU A 28 1.14 15.66 -1.13
C LEU A 28 1.13 14.98 0.25
N GLY A 29 -0.03 14.86 0.89
CA GLY A 29 -0.17 14.12 2.14
C GLY A 29 0.23 12.64 1.99
N ASP A 30 -0.13 12.00 0.87
CA ASP A 30 0.28 10.61 0.60
C ASP A 30 1.77 10.50 0.27
N VAL A 31 2.33 11.47 -0.46
CA VAL A 31 3.79 11.55 -0.68
C VAL A 31 4.50 11.60 0.66
N ALA A 32 4.08 12.47 1.56
CA ALA A 32 4.69 12.61 2.89
C ALA A 32 4.65 11.30 3.69
N CYS A 33 3.51 10.61 3.70
CA CYS A 33 3.37 9.29 4.33
C CYS A 33 4.30 8.26 3.65
N ASN A 34 4.40 8.30 2.33
CA ASN A 34 5.19 7.33 1.56
C ASN A 34 6.69 7.62 1.56
N VAL A 35 7.15 8.84 1.82
CA VAL A 35 8.59 9.14 1.98
C VAL A 35 9.21 8.24 3.06
N VAL A 36 8.65 8.24 4.26
CA VAL A 36 9.15 7.40 5.36
C VAL A 36 8.82 5.93 5.13
N PHE A 37 7.64 5.62 4.56
CA PHE A 37 7.25 4.25 4.22
C PHE A 37 8.20 3.62 3.19
N ALA A 38 8.63 4.35 2.16
CA ALA A 38 9.59 3.90 1.18
C ALA A 38 10.97 3.62 1.82
N LEU A 39 11.41 4.49 2.74
CA LEU A 39 12.61 4.23 3.53
C LEU A 39 12.51 2.93 4.32
N THR A 40 11.39 2.69 5.00
CA THR A 40 11.20 1.49 5.84
C THR A 40 11.08 0.21 5.04
N THR A 41 10.49 0.25 3.85
CA THR A 41 10.27 -0.95 3.03
C THR A 41 11.41 -1.31 2.10
N SER A 42 12.15 -0.31 1.60
CA SER A 42 13.17 -0.52 0.57
C SER A 42 14.60 -0.37 1.06
N LEU A 43 14.83 0.45 2.08
CA LEU A 43 16.18 0.84 2.47
C LEU A 43 16.55 0.49 3.91
N LEU A 44 15.56 0.38 4.81
CA LEU A 44 15.82 0.20 6.24
C LEU A 44 16.52 -1.13 6.55
N ILE A 45 16.12 -2.23 5.88
CA ILE A 45 16.78 -3.53 6.06
C ILE A 45 18.22 -3.44 5.60
N TYR A 46 18.45 -2.82 4.44
CA TYR A 46 19.80 -2.57 3.92
C TYR A 46 20.65 -1.75 4.90
N PHE A 47 20.11 -0.66 5.45
CA PHE A 47 20.78 0.17 6.44
C PHE A 47 21.14 -0.65 7.70
N TYR A 48 20.19 -1.40 8.26
CA TYR A 48 20.43 -2.17 9.48
C TYR A 48 21.45 -3.30 9.27
N THR A 49 21.47 -3.94 8.10
CA THR A 49 22.42 -5.02 7.83
C THR A 49 23.80 -4.51 7.43
N ASN A 50 23.86 -3.56 6.50
CA ASN A 50 25.10 -3.15 5.84
C ASN A 50 25.81 -2.00 6.56
N VAL A 51 25.07 -1.10 7.23
CA VAL A 51 25.66 0.06 7.92
C VAL A 51 25.78 -0.19 9.43
N VAL A 52 24.69 -0.70 10.05
CA VAL A 52 24.65 -0.95 11.50
C VAL A 52 25.22 -2.32 11.88
N GLY A 53 25.22 -3.30 10.96
CA GLY A 53 25.75 -4.63 11.15
C GLY A 53 24.85 -5.55 11.98
N ILE A 54 23.52 -5.40 11.91
CA ILE A 54 22.55 -6.31 12.56
C ILE A 54 22.26 -7.48 11.61
N SER A 55 22.11 -8.70 12.16
CA SER A 55 21.82 -9.86 11.33
C SER A 55 20.45 -9.74 10.63
N ALA A 56 20.39 -10.14 9.35
CA ALA A 56 19.16 -10.11 8.56
C ALA A 56 18.03 -10.94 9.18
N ALA A 57 18.36 -12.06 9.83
CA ALA A 57 17.40 -12.90 10.55
C ALA A 57 16.76 -12.18 11.74
N MET A 58 17.56 -11.45 12.55
CA MET A 58 17.04 -10.66 13.67
C MET A 58 16.07 -9.58 13.17
N ILE A 59 16.43 -8.86 12.10
CA ILE A 59 15.59 -7.82 11.52
C ILE A 59 14.29 -8.42 10.95
N GLY A 60 14.39 -9.53 10.22
CA GLY A 60 13.22 -10.25 9.69
C GLY A 60 12.26 -10.69 10.81
N THR A 61 12.81 -11.20 11.93
CA THR A 61 12.01 -11.60 13.10
C THR A 61 11.33 -10.40 13.76
N ILE A 62 12.05 -9.29 13.95
CA ILE A 62 11.49 -8.03 14.48
C ILE A 62 10.34 -7.54 13.61
N MET A 63 10.54 -7.49 12.30
CA MET A 63 9.50 -7.02 11.35
C MET A 63 8.29 -7.96 11.32
N LEU A 64 8.48 -9.28 11.42
CA LEU A 64 7.38 -10.23 11.49
C LEU A 64 6.54 -10.03 12.76
N ILE A 65 7.20 -9.95 13.94
CA ILE A 65 6.51 -9.73 15.21
C ILE A 65 5.75 -8.39 15.19
N SER A 66 6.33 -7.36 14.61
CA SER A 66 5.71 -6.04 14.50
C SER A 66 4.38 -6.07 13.71
N ARG A 67 4.20 -7.01 12.77
CA ARG A 67 2.93 -7.16 12.05
C ARG A 67 1.74 -7.55 12.93
N PHE A 68 1.99 -8.27 14.02
CA PHE A 68 0.93 -8.56 15.00
C PHE A 68 0.49 -7.28 15.74
N PHE A 69 1.47 -6.44 16.13
CA PHE A 69 1.17 -5.16 16.77
C PHE A 69 0.46 -4.18 15.81
N ASP A 70 0.78 -4.20 14.52
CA ASP A 70 0.09 -3.39 13.50
C ASP A 70 -1.41 -3.68 13.48
N GLY A 71 -1.81 -4.97 13.52
CA GLY A 71 -3.23 -5.35 13.51
C GLY A 71 -3.99 -4.84 14.74
N ILE A 72 -3.37 -4.88 15.93
CA ILE A 72 -3.94 -4.37 17.18
C ILE A 72 -4.05 -2.85 17.11
N SER A 73 -2.99 -2.19 16.67
CA SER A 73 -2.92 -0.73 16.54
C SER A 73 -3.98 -0.18 15.59
N ASP A 74 -4.20 -0.81 14.44
CA ASP A 74 -5.22 -0.37 13.47
C ASP A 74 -6.61 -0.29 14.11
N VAL A 75 -6.97 -1.27 14.93
CA VAL A 75 -8.27 -1.30 15.63
C VAL A 75 -8.35 -0.22 16.72
N LEU A 76 -7.31 -0.09 17.54
CA LEU A 76 -7.25 0.89 18.62
C LEU A 76 -7.28 2.33 18.07
N ILE A 77 -6.43 2.62 17.10
CA ILE A 77 -6.35 3.95 16.48
C ILE A 77 -7.65 4.27 15.72
N GLY A 78 -8.23 3.29 15.00
CA GLY A 78 -9.53 3.47 14.34
C GLY A 78 -10.61 3.91 15.32
N HIS A 79 -10.69 3.25 16.48
CA HIS A 79 -11.62 3.61 17.54
C HIS A 79 -11.37 5.01 18.14
N LEU A 80 -10.09 5.38 18.33
CA LEU A 80 -9.74 6.73 18.82
C LEU A 80 -10.09 7.80 17.79
N VAL A 81 -9.82 7.56 16.50
CA VAL A 81 -10.19 8.48 15.41
C VAL A 81 -11.70 8.66 15.35
N ASP A 82 -12.48 7.60 15.49
CA ASP A 82 -13.94 7.67 15.46
C ASP A 82 -14.54 8.48 16.61
N ARG A 83 -13.89 8.50 17.76
CA ARG A 83 -14.29 9.30 18.92
C ARG A 83 -13.71 10.72 18.96
N THR A 84 -12.88 11.07 17.98
CA THR A 84 -12.22 12.38 17.97
C THR A 84 -13.20 13.49 17.61
N HIS A 85 -13.33 14.47 18.51
CA HIS A 85 -14.06 15.71 18.31
C HIS A 85 -13.06 16.87 18.44
N SER A 86 -12.78 17.58 17.35
CA SER A 86 -11.82 18.68 17.34
C SER A 86 -12.34 19.85 16.50
N LYS A 87 -11.92 21.07 16.87
CA LYS A 87 -12.17 22.28 16.07
C LYS A 87 -11.57 22.24 14.66
N TYR A 88 -10.60 21.35 14.44
CA TYR A 88 -9.94 21.15 13.14
C TYR A 88 -10.60 20.08 12.26
N GLY A 89 -11.61 19.39 12.76
CA GLY A 89 -12.23 18.22 12.14
C GLY A 89 -11.79 16.91 12.81
N LYS A 90 -12.33 15.80 12.33
CA LYS A 90 -12.07 14.44 12.85
C LYS A 90 -10.70 13.92 12.35
N SER A 91 -10.49 13.88 11.05
CA SER A 91 -9.29 13.34 10.41
C SER A 91 -8.14 14.35 10.34
N ARG A 92 -8.45 15.61 10.03
CA ARG A 92 -7.45 16.69 9.93
C ARG A 92 -6.69 16.95 11.23
N ALA A 93 -7.36 16.81 12.39
CA ALA A 93 -6.70 16.96 13.68
C ALA A 93 -5.55 15.97 13.87
N TRP A 94 -5.74 14.70 13.46
CA TRP A 94 -4.71 13.69 13.56
C TRP A 94 -3.53 13.95 12.63
N ILE A 95 -3.77 14.47 11.41
CA ILE A 95 -2.68 14.89 10.51
C ILE A 95 -1.81 15.96 11.19
N LEU A 96 -2.45 16.96 11.81
CA LEU A 96 -1.74 18.03 12.52
C LEU A 96 -0.95 17.50 13.72
N TRP A 97 -1.56 16.63 14.53
CA TRP A 97 -0.92 16.12 15.76
C TRP A 97 0.21 15.13 15.46
N MET A 98 0.07 14.34 14.40
CA MET A 98 1.02 13.27 14.08
C MET A 98 2.17 13.70 13.15
N MET A 99 2.10 14.87 12.50
CA MET A 99 3.16 15.29 11.55
C MET A 99 4.52 15.43 12.22
N ILE A 100 4.61 15.98 13.43
CA ILE A 100 5.88 16.13 14.18
C ILE A 100 6.34 14.79 14.75
N PRO A 101 5.53 14.02 15.50
CA PRO A 101 5.89 12.68 15.93
C PRO A 101 6.36 11.78 14.78
N TYR A 102 5.77 11.92 13.58
CA TYR A 102 6.16 11.14 12.42
C TYR A 102 7.57 11.48 11.90
N GLY A 103 7.90 12.77 11.84
CA GLY A 103 9.27 13.21 11.51
C GLY A 103 10.30 12.73 12.54
N ILE A 104 9.99 12.86 13.84
CA ILE A 104 10.86 12.36 14.92
C ILE A 104 11.05 10.84 14.81
N ALA A 105 9.96 10.08 14.61
CA ALA A 105 10.02 8.65 14.47
C ALA A 105 10.88 8.21 13.29
N ALA A 106 10.80 8.93 12.14
CA ALA A 106 11.63 8.67 10.97
C ALA A 106 13.13 8.82 11.28
N ILE A 107 13.52 9.85 12.04
CA ILE A 107 14.93 10.08 12.44
C ILE A 107 15.40 8.98 13.40
N LEU A 108 14.57 8.59 14.37
CA LEU A 108 14.90 7.55 15.33
C LEU A 108 15.20 6.19 14.68
N LEU A 109 14.58 5.86 13.54
CA LEU A 109 14.89 4.64 12.80
C LEU A 109 16.36 4.52 12.37
N PHE A 110 17.02 5.65 12.09
CA PHE A 110 18.40 5.70 11.62
C PHE A 110 19.41 6.04 12.74
N THR A 111 18.96 6.42 13.94
CA THR A 111 19.81 6.80 15.07
C THR A 111 20.09 5.59 15.97
N VAL A 112 20.63 4.49 15.42
CA VAL A 112 20.92 3.27 16.20
C VAL A 112 22.18 3.48 17.04
N PRO A 113 22.14 3.30 18.38
CA PRO A 113 23.32 3.50 19.23
C PRO A 113 24.38 2.43 19.02
N PRO A 114 25.68 2.78 19.20
CA PRO A 114 26.76 1.80 19.19
C PRO A 114 26.67 0.91 20.45
N ALA A 115 26.14 -0.30 20.31
CA ALA A 115 25.87 -1.21 21.41
C ALA A 115 25.99 -2.67 20.97
N THR A 116 25.76 -3.60 21.89
CA THR A 116 25.70 -5.04 21.57
C THR A 116 24.53 -5.36 20.63
N GLN A 117 24.61 -6.48 19.92
CA GLN A 117 23.58 -6.91 18.97
C GLN A 117 22.17 -6.97 19.58
N ILE A 118 22.09 -7.42 20.84
CA ILE A 118 20.81 -7.52 21.56
C ILE A 118 20.23 -6.13 21.81
N VAL A 119 21.03 -5.19 22.29
CA VAL A 119 20.59 -3.81 22.57
C VAL A 119 20.19 -3.10 21.29
N LYS A 120 20.96 -3.26 20.20
CA LYS A 120 20.59 -2.77 18.87
C LYS A 120 19.24 -3.35 18.41
N GLY A 121 19.02 -4.67 18.59
CA GLY A 121 17.75 -5.34 18.25
C GLY A 121 16.57 -4.79 19.03
N ILE A 122 16.71 -4.59 20.35
CA ILE A 122 15.68 -4.00 21.21
C ILE A 122 15.37 -2.56 20.76
N TYR A 123 16.40 -1.76 20.49
CA TYR A 123 16.24 -0.39 19.99
C TYR A 123 15.47 -0.36 18.67
N VAL A 124 15.87 -1.18 17.70
CA VAL A 124 15.19 -1.30 16.41
C VAL A 124 13.75 -1.75 16.58
N PHE A 125 13.48 -2.73 17.45
CA PHE A 125 12.12 -3.18 17.72
C PHE A 125 11.23 -2.05 18.26
N ILE A 126 11.72 -1.28 19.22
CA ILE A 126 10.97 -0.18 19.82
C ILE A 126 10.74 0.94 18.79
N THR A 127 11.81 1.42 18.12
CA THR A 127 11.71 2.55 17.18
C THR A 127 10.92 2.20 15.92
N TYR A 128 11.07 0.96 15.42
CA TYR A 128 10.30 0.47 14.29
C TYR A 128 8.80 0.41 14.60
N ASN A 129 8.40 -0.19 15.73
CA ASN A 129 6.98 -0.24 16.12
C ASN A 129 6.44 1.16 16.46
N PHE A 130 7.22 2.01 17.10
CA PHE A 130 6.82 3.40 17.33
C PHE A 130 6.52 4.11 16.01
N CYS A 131 7.40 3.99 15.02
CA CYS A 131 7.25 4.63 13.72
C CYS A 131 6.10 4.01 12.91
N THR A 132 6.12 2.69 12.67
CA THR A 132 5.21 2.04 11.71
C THR A 132 3.87 1.67 12.33
N THR A 133 3.88 1.14 13.56
CA THR A 133 2.68 0.60 14.21
C THR A 133 1.86 1.71 14.89
N VAL A 134 2.52 2.65 15.57
CA VAL A 134 1.82 3.69 16.32
C VAL A 134 1.63 4.94 15.47
N VAL A 135 2.71 5.62 15.13
CA VAL A 135 2.65 6.96 14.53
C VAL A 135 2.15 6.92 13.08
N TYR A 136 2.66 5.99 12.26
CA TYR A 136 2.19 5.86 10.88
C TYR A 136 0.72 5.47 10.80
N THR A 137 0.26 4.54 11.64
CA THR A 137 -1.15 4.15 11.68
C THR A 137 -2.02 5.33 12.12
N ALA A 138 -1.60 6.07 13.16
CA ALA A 138 -2.30 7.25 13.67
C ALA A 138 -2.33 8.43 12.68
N LEU A 139 -1.41 8.46 11.72
CA LEU A 139 -1.38 9.43 10.63
C LEU A 139 -2.16 8.94 9.40
N ASN A 140 -1.85 7.73 8.92
CA ASN A 140 -2.31 7.25 7.61
C ASN A 140 -3.79 6.83 7.61
N LEU A 141 -4.30 6.29 8.71
CA LEU A 141 -5.70 5.87 8.81
C LEU A 141 -6.66 7.08 8.74
N PRO A 142 -6.50 8.16 9.55
CA PRO A 142 -7.30 9.37 9.41
C PRO A 142 -7.08 10.05 8.05
N TYR A 143 -5.85 10.07 7.54
CA TYR A 143 -5.55 10.62 6.21
C TYR A 143 -6.34 9.89 5.12
N ALA A 144 -6.40 8.56 5.15
CA ALA A 144 -7.20 7.78 4.19
C ALA A 144 -8.71 8.08 4.32
N THR A 145 -9.20 8.27 5.55
CA THR A 145 -10.59 8.62 5.84
C THR A 145 -10.94 10.03 5.35
N LEU A 146 -9.98 10.95 5.35
CA LEU A 146 -10.19 12.34 4.93
C LEU A 146 -10.79 12.45 3.52
N ALA A 147 -10.43 11.57 2.57
CA ALA A 147 -11.02 11.57 1.23
C ALA A 147 -12.55 11.40 1.25
N THR A 148 -13.09 10.63 2.19
CA THR A 148 -14.54 10.41 2.34
C THR A 148 -15.23 11.59 3.01
N LEU A 149 -14.49 12.34 3.82
CA LEU A 149 -14.98 13.53 4.53
C LEU A 149 -14.87 14.81 3.67
N MET A 150 -14.07 14.80 2.61
CA MET A 150 -13.92 15.93 1.69
C MET A 150 -15.15 16.10 0.78
N THR A 151 -15.78 15.00 0.32
CA THR A 151 -16.94 15.04 -0.57
C THR A 151 -17.77 13.76 -0.51
N ARG A 152 -19.08 13.89 -0.73
CA ARG A 152 -19.99 12.75 -0.99
C ARG A 152 -20.03 12.33 -2.45
N ASP A 153 -19.58 13.18 -3.36
CA ASP A 153 -19.52 12.90 -4.79
C ASP A 153 -18.46 11.82 -5.07
N THR A 154 -18.93 10.68 -5.59
CA THR A 154 -18.11 9.50 -5.89
C THR A 154 -17.07 9.77 -6.97
N ASP A 155 -17.42 10.58 -8.01
CA ASP A 155 -16.52 10.87 -9.11
C ASP A 155 -15.38 11.79 -8.67
N GLN A 156 -15.71 12.82 -7.89
CA GLN A 156 -14.68 13.70 -7.30
C GLN A 156 -13.77 12.94 -6.35
N ARG A 157 -14.33 12.02 -5.53
CA ARG A 157 -13.55 11.16 -4.63
C ARG A 157 -12.62 10.24 -5.42
N ALA A 158 -13.08 9.69 -6.55
CA ALA A 158 -12.23 8.89 -7.44
C ALA A 158 -11.05 9.71 -7.98
N VAL A 159 -11.30 10.95 -8.43
CA VAL A 159 -10.23 11.85 -8.89
C VAL A 159 -9.24 12.20 -7.78
N VAL A 160 -9.70 12.49 -6.56
CA VAL A 160 -8.83 12.74 -5.38
C VAL A 160 -7.92 11.52 -5.11
N ASN A 161 -8.46 10.30 -5.19
CA ASN A 161 -7.67 9.07 -5.03
C ASN A 161 -6.70 8.82 -6.19
N LEU A 162 -7.01 9.25 -7.42
CA LEU A 162 -6.05 9.21 -8.53
C LEU A 162 -4.84 10.12 -8.27
N PHE A 163 -5.07 11.35 -7.80
CA PHE A 163 -3.99 12.26 -7.38
C PHE A 163 -3.15 11.63 -6.26
N ARG A 164 -3.79 11.07 -5.26
CA ARG A 164 -3.14 10.32 -4.17
C ARG A 164 -2.20 9.24 -4.71
N THR A 165 -2.74 8.32 -5.51
CA THR A 165 -1.98 7.15 -6.00
C THR A 165 -0.86 7.54 -6.97
N GLY A 166 -1.12 8.50 -7.86
CA GLY A 166 -0.13 8.98 -8.83
C GLY A 166 1.03 9.70 -8.15
N MET A 167 0.74 10.61 -7.23
CA MET A 167 1.77 11.36 -6.50
C MET A 167 2.56 10.46 -5.56
N SER A 168 1.93 9.46 -4.92
CA SER A 168 2.60 8.45 -4.12
C SER A 168 3.63 7.65 -4.91
N ALA A 169 3.28 7.21 -6.12
CA ALA A 169 4.20 6.49 -6.99
C ALA A 169 5.40 7.36 -7.40
N LEU A 170 5.17 8.63 -7.73
CA LEU A 170 6.24 9.60 -8.02
C LEU A 170 7.14 9.82 -6.79
N GLY A 171 6.55 9.99 -5.60
CA GLY A 171 7.28 10.15 -4.36
C GLY A 171 8.20 8.96 -4.08
N ASN A 172 7.70 7.74 -4.21
CA ASN A 172 8.47 6.52 -4.02
C ASN A 172 9.63 6.41 -5.04
N MET A 173 9.38 6.76 -6.29
CA MET A 173 10.41 6.81 -7.34
C MET A 173 11.53 7.80 -6.99
N VAL A 174 11.18 9.03 -6.57
CA VAL A 174 12.15 10.07 -6.20
C VAL A 174 13.00 9.63 -4.99
N ILE A 175 12.38 9.10 -3.94
CA ILE A 175 13.10 8.60 -2.76
C ILE A 175 14.08 7.49 -3.14
N SER A 176 13.65 6.53 -3.93
CA SER A 176 14.50 5.43 -4.38
C SER A 176 15.67 5.90 -5.25
N ALA A 177 15.47 6.95 -6.05
CA ALA A 177 16.50 7.49 -6.93
C ALA A 177 17.52 8.39 -6.19
N VAL A 178 17.06 9.14 -5.19
CA VAL A 178 17.87 10.22 -4.58
C VAL A 178 18.61 9.77 -3.33
N THR A 179 18.07 8.76 -2.58
CA THR A 179 18.61 8.43 -1.25
C THR A 179 20.06 7.94 -1.31
N PHE A 180 20.40 6.93 -2.12
CA PHE A 180 21.77 6.44 -2.18
C PHE A 180 22.78 7.47 -2.70
N PRO A 181 22.54 8.18 -3.81
CA PRO A 181 23.44 9.26 -4.24
C PRO A 181 23.66 10.34 -3.17
N LEU A 182 22.61 10.68 -2.42
CA LEU A 182 22.71 11.68 -1.37
C LEU A 182 23.53 11.19 -0.17
N VAL A 183 23.28 9.95 0.29
CA VAL A 183 24.06 9.30 1.36
C VAL A 183 25.55 9.17 0.97
N THR A 184 25.82 8.79 -0.29
CA THR A 184 27.20 8.69 -0.80
C THR A 184 27.92 10.05 -0.78
N ARG A 185 27.24 11.13 -1.20
CA ARG A 185 27.80 12.48 -1.15
C ARG A 185 28.09 12.98 0.26
N LEU A 186 27.34 12.51 1.25
CA LEU A 186 27.53 12.83 2.66
C LEU A 186 28.53 11.91 3.38
N GLY A 187 29.25 11.05 2.66
CA GLY A 187 30.35 10.24 3.19
C GLY A 187 29.99 8.81 3.57
N ASP A 188 28.79 8.33 3.23
CA ASP A 188 28.35 6.92 3.37
C ASP A 188 28.43 6.32 4.78
N THR A 189 28.24 7.16 5.78
CA THR A 189 28.27 6.79 7.21
C THR A 189 26.87 6.71 7.79
N GLN A 190 26.72 6.14 8.98
CA GLN A 190 25.45 6.22 9.71
C GLN A 190 24.98 7.66 9.89
N GLN A 191 25.89 8.60 10.12
CA GLN A 191 25.58 10.02 10.22
C GLN A 191 24.94 10.56 8.95
N ALA A 192 25.43 10.16 7.76
CA ALA A 192 24.84 10.54 6.49
C ALA A 192 23.37 10.06 6.36
N TRP A 193 23.06 8.85 6.82
CA TRP A 193 21.69 8.36 6.86
C TRP A 193 20.79 9.16 7.81
N ILE A 194 21.32 9.58 8.97
CA ILE A 194 20.61 10.44 9.91
C ILE A 194 20.31 11.80 9.26
N GLU A 195 21.28 12.43 8.62
CA GLU A 195 21.09 13.71 7.95
C GLU A 195 20.06 13.64 6.81
N VAL A 196 20.10 12.58 6.00
CA VAL A 196 19.10 12.32 4.96
C VAL A 196 17.72 12.10 5.56
N SER A 197 17.63 11.37 6.69
CA SER A 197 16.35 11.15 7.36
C SER A 197 15.77 12.44 7.95
N ILE A 198 16.62 13.35 8.47
CA ILE A 198 16.21 14.68 8.92
C ILE A 198 15.66 15.51 7.75
N LEU A 199 16.34 15.53 6.61
CA LEU A 199 15.86 16.21 5.40
C LEU A 199 14.47 15.70 5.00
N TYR A 200 14.30 14.39 4.95
CA TYR A 200 13.02 13.78 4.58
C TYR A 200 11.93 14.00 5.62
N ALA A 201 12.28 14.03 6.90
CA ALA A 201 11.35 14.38 7.98
C ALA A 201 10.82 15.81 7.82
N ILE A 202 11.70 16.78 7.55
CA ILE A 202 11.33 18.18 7.32
C ILE A 202 10.42 18.30 6.10
N ILE A 203 10.77 17.67 4.98
CA ILE A 203 9.96 17.65 3.76
C ILE A 203 8.58 17.05 4.04
N SER A 204 8.50 15.92 4.75
CA SER A 204 7.24 15.27 5.12
C SER A 204 6.37 16.18 6.01
N ILE A 205 6.95 16.84 7.01
CA ILE A 205 6.22 17.78 7.89
C ILE A 205 5.64 18.92 7.07
N ILE A 206 6.41 19.53 6.15
CA ILE A 206 5.93 20.61 5.29
C ILE A 206 4.78 20.14 4.40
N MET A 207 4.90 18.97 3.76
CA MET A 207 3.85 18.42 2.92
C MET A 207 2.57 18.08 3.69
N LEU A 208 2.69 17.51 4.90
CA LEU A 208 1.57 17.23 5.79
C LEU A 208 0.89 18.52 6.26
N PHE A 209 1.67 19.56 6.54
CA PHE A 209 1.12 20.87 6.90
C PHE A 209 0.34 21.51 5.74
N ILE A 210 0.85 21.40 4.49
CA ILE A 210 0.15 21.85 3.28
C ILE A 210 -1.17 21.06 3.10
N CYS A 211 -1.15 19.76 3.30
CA CYS A 211 -2.34 18.91 3.27
C CYS A 211 -3.36 19.35 4.33
N PHE A 212 -2.93 19.50 5.59
CA PHE A 212 -3.77 19.97 6.68
C PHE A 212 -4.40 21.33 6.39
N LYS A 213 -3.61 22.28 5.86
CA LYS A 213 -4.07 23.66 5.61
C LYS A 213 -5.11 23.76 4.48
N ASN A 214 -4.90 23.00 3.40
CA ASN A 214 -5.69 23.15 2.18
C ASN A 214 -6.86 22.16 2.06
N CYS A 215 -6.80 20.98 2.67
CA CYS A 215 -7.90 20.01 2.63
C CYS A 215 -8.95 20.34 3.70
N HIS A 216 -10.24 20.27 3.35
CA HIS A 216 -11.34 20.60 4.26
C HIS A 216 -12.34 19.46 4.36
N GLU A 217 -12.77 19.17 5.59
CA GLU A 217 -13.85 18.23 5.86
C GLU A 217 -15.20 18.95 5.65
N ARG A 218 -15.96 18.52 4.64
CA ARG A 218 -17.28 19.06 4.29
C ARG A 218 -18.40 18.15 4.72
N VAL A 219 -18.11 16.83 4.76
CA VAL A 219 -19.08 15.80 5.14
C VAL A 219 -19.05 15.62 6.65
N LYS A 220 -20.18 15.91 7.31
CA LYS A 220 -20.39 15.55 8.71
C LYS A 220 -20.88 14.11 8.75
N GLU A 221 -20.06 13.18 9.23
CA GLU A 221 -20.54 11.83 9.53
C GLU A 221 -21.52 11.90 10.69
N GLU A 222 -22.79 11.70 10.41
CA GLU A 222 -23.74 11.29 11.45
C GLU A 222 -23.44 9.85 11.82
N THR A 223 -23.04 9.61 13.05
CA THR A 223 -22.73 8.30 13.65
C THR A 223 -24.00 7.41 13.83
N LYS A 224 -25.02 7.62 13.02
CA LYS A 224 -26.25 6.81 13.03
C LYS A 224 -26.37 6.04 11.73
N THR A 225 -25.91 4.81 11.76
CA THR A 225 -26.35 3.78 10.79
C THR A 225 -27.87 3.67 10.90
N LYS A 226 -28.59 3.97 9.81
CA LYS A 226 -30.06 3.91 9.74
C LYS A 226 -30.66 2.51 9.97
N ASP A 227 -29.86 1.46 10.00
CA ASP A 227 -30.27 0.09 10.29
C ASP A 227 -29.45 -0.50 11.43
N GLY A 228 -29.98 -0.40 12.63
CA GLY A 228 -29.39 -0.82 13.91
C GLY A 228 -29.18 -2.32 14.11
N LYS A 229 -28.75 -3.07 13.11
CA LYS A 229 -28.29 -4.46 13.28
C LYS A 229 -26.79 -4.54 12.98
N ASN A 230 -25.98 -4.27 14.01
CA ASN A 230 -24.57 -4.62 13.99
C ASN A 230 -24.43 -6.12 13.76
N VAL A 231 -23.92 -6.52 12.59
CA VAL A 231 -23.54 -7.90 12.34
C VAL A 231 -22.43 -8.26 13.33
N PRO A 232 -22.61 -9.26 14.22
CA PRO A 232 -21.57 -9.67 15.15
C PRO A 232 -20.28 -9.97 14.39
N LEU A 233 -19.13 -9.52 14.91
CA LEU A 233 -17.82 -9.66 14.25
C LEU A 233 -17.56 -11.09 13.79
N TRP A 234 -17.88 -12.08 14.64
CA TRP A 234 -17.73 -13.50 14.32
C TRP A 234 -18.56 -13.93 13.10
N MET A 235 -19.81 -13.46 13.02
CA MET A 235 -20.67 -13.73 11.86
C MET A 235 -20.12 -13.09 10.59
N GLY A 236 -19.59 -11.88 10.68
CA GLY A 236 -18.92 -11.20 9.57
C GLY A 236 -17.69 -11.96 9.09
N ILE A 237 -16.84 -12.45 10.00
CA ILE A 237 -15.67 -13.28 9.67
C ILE A 237 -16.13 -14.59 8.98
N LYS A 238 -17.15 -15.25 9.50
CA LYS A 238 -17.73 -16.47 8.89
C LYS A 238 -18.23 -16.20 7.46
N LEU A 239 -18.87 -15.05 7.23
CA LEU A 239 -19.33 -14.65 5.89
C LEU A 239 -18.15 -14.41 4.93
N CYS A 240 -17.08 -13.82 5.39
CA CYS A 240 -15.85 -13.64 4.60
C CYS A 240 -15.22 -14.99 4.23
N VAL A 241 -14.97 -15.86 5.20
CA VAL A 241 -14.31 -17.17 4.99
C VAL A 241 -15.17 -18.13 4.17
N THR A 242 -16.51 -18.03 4.23
CA THR A 242 -17.39 -18.87 3.39
C THR A 242 -17.63 -18.31 1.98
N ASN A 243 -17.15 -17.12 1.67
CA ASN A 243 -17.19 -16.52 0.34
C ASN A 243 -15.94 -16.94 -0.44
N LYS A 244 -16.07 -17.93 -1.34
CA LYS A 244 -14.95 -18.44 -2.13
C LYS A 244 -14.20 -17.35 -2.93
N TYR A 245 -14.93 -16.37 -3.48
CA TYR A 245 -14.30 -15.29 -4.24
C TYR A 245 -13.60 -14.29 -3.34
N PHE A 246 -14.04 -14.14 -2.10
CA PHE A 246 -13.33 -13.36 -1.10
C PHE A 246 -11.99 -14.02 -0.73
N ILE A 247 -11.98 -15.34 -0.49
CA ILE A 247 -10.73 -16.07 -0.20
C ILE A 247 -9.75 -15.94 -1.37
N MET A 248 -10.24 -16.10 -2.62
CA MET A 248 -9.40 -15.94 -3.81
C MET A 248 -8.84 -14.50 -3.89
N PHE A 249 -9.68 -13.50 -3.68
CA PHE A 249 -9.26 -12.10 -3.70
C PHE A 249 -8.28 -11.77 -2.57
N PHE A 250 -8.52 -12.30 -1.38
CA PHE A 250 -7.60 -12.18 -0.25
C PHE A 250 -6.22 -12.77 -0.59
N MET A 251 -6.18 -13.96 -1.17
CA MET A 251 -4.92 -14.59 -1.61
C MET A 251 -4.24 -13.78 -2.72
N LEU A 252 -5.00 -13.21 -3.66
CA LEU A 252 -4.44 -12.28 -4.67
C LEU A 252 -3.79 -11.06 -4.00
N ALA A 253 -4.41 -10.51 -2.97
CA ALA A 253 -3.84 -9.39 -2.21
C ALA A 253 -2.57 -9.79 -1.44
N VAL A 254 -2.52 -11.00 -0.87
CA VAL A 254 -1.34 -11.56 -0.19
C VAL A 254 -0.19 -11.76 -1.19
N PHE A 255 -0.43 -12.35 -2.36
CA PHE A 255 0.61 -12.53 -3.38
C PHE A 255 1.13 -11.20 -3.93
N LEU A 256 0.26 -10.22 -4.11
CA LEU A 256 0.70 -8.86 -4.50
C LEU A 256 1.62 -8.25 -3.43
N SER A 257 1.24 -8.36 -2.15
CA SER A 257 2.08 -7.89 -1.05
C SER A 257 3.40 -8.66 -0.92
N PHE A 258 3.36 -9.96 -1.18
CA PHE A 258 4.57 -10.78 -1.25
C PHE A 258 5.50 -10.25 -2.35
N TYR A 259 4.98 -9.99 -3.56
CA TYR A 259 5.73 -9.36 -4.63
C TYR A 259 6.34 -8.01 -4.22
N GLU A 260 5.51 -7.13 -3.65
CA GLU A 260 5.96 -5.78 -3.24
C GLU A 260 7.03 -5.84 -2.15
N ALA A 261 6.93 -6.80 -1.23
CA ALA A 261 7.92 -6.99 -0.18
C ALA A 261 9.23 -7.61 -0.70
N VAL A 262 9.16 -8.62 -1.59
CA VAL A 262 10.36 -9.16 -2.26
C VAL A 262 11.07 -8.06 -3.02
N THR A 263 10.36 -7.32 -3.85
CA THR A 263 10.94 -6.27 -4.69
C THR A 263 11.49 -5.13 -3.83
N GLY A 264 10.71 -4.66 -2.85
CA GLY A 264 11.13 -3.60 -1.93
C GLY A 264 12.39 -3.96 -1.15
N THR A 265 12.44 -5.18 -0.61
CA THR A 265 13.60 -5.63 0.18
C THR A 265 14.81 -5.93 -0.70
N CYS A 266 14.61 -6.68 -1.81
CA CYS A 266 15.74 -7.17 -2.60
C CYS A 266 16.34 -6.14 -3.56
N ASN A 267 15.59 -5.13 -4.04
CA ASN A 267 16.10 -4.19 -5.05
C ASN A 267 17.38 -3.49 -4.64
N ALA A 268 17.50 -3.08 -3.37
CA ALA A 268 18.71 -2.40 -2.88
C ALA A 268 19.92 -3.35 -2.89
N TYR A 269 19.74 -4.58 -2.44
CA TYR A 269 20.79 -5.60 -2.45
C TYR A 269 21.14 -6.05 -3.88
N TYR A 270 20.14 -6.20 -4.74
CA TYR A 270 20.33 -6.57 -6.13
C TYR A 270 21.12 -5.50 -6.89
N ALA A 271 20.78 -4.23 -6.70
CA ALA A 271 21.54 -3.11 -7.28
C ALA A 271 22.98 -3.08 -6.79
N GLN A 272 23.21 -3.22 -5.47
CA GLN A 272 24.53 -3.20 -4.85
C GLN A 272 25.40 -4.39 -5.27
N TYR A 273 24.89 -5.61 -5.11
CA TYR A 273 25.73 -6.82 -5.14
C TYR A 273 25.70 -7.57 -6.48
N ILE A 274 24.63 -7.45 -7.24
CA ILE A 274 24.49 -8.15 -8.52
C ILE A 274 24.76 -7.21 -9.70
N LEU A 275 24.25 -5.98 -9.67
CA LEU A 275 24.50 -4.98 -10.70
C LEU A 275 25.78 -4.14 -10.42
N GLY A 276 26.36 -4.26 -9.21
CA GLY A 276 27.61 -3.60 -8.83
C GLY A 276 27.49 -2.09 -8.56
N ASN A 277 26.29 -1.52 -8.59
CA ASN A 277 26.07 -0.10 -8.32
C ASN A 277 24.72 0.12 -7.63
N ARG A 278 24.74 0.49 -6.35
CA ARG A 278 23.53 0.75 -5.55
C ARG A 278 22.71 1.95 -6.03
N ASP A 279 23.32 2.91 -6.73
CA ASP A 279 22.62 4.08 -7.28
C ASP A 279 21.61 3.68 -8.38
N LEU A 280 21.75 2.46 -8.94
CA LEU A 280 20.79 1.90 -9.89
C LEU A 280 19.41 1.57 -9.25
N LEU A 281 19.29 1.62 -7.91
CA LEU A 281 18.00 1.46 -7.25
C LEU A 281 16.94 2.43 -7.79
N GLY A 282 17.34 3.69 -8.03
CA GLY A 282 16.46 4.69 -8.63
C GLY A 282 16.01 4.33 -10.04
N ALA A 283 16.92 3.80 -10.86
CA ALA A 283 16.58 3.33 -12.20
C ALA A 283 15.61 2.15 -12.14
N LEU A 284 15.87 1.12 -11.32
CA LEU A 284 14.99 -0.02 -11.13
C LEU A 284 13.57 0.41 -10.69
N ALA A 285 13.48 1.32 -9.71
CA ALA A 285 12.20 1.84 -9.23
C ALA A 285 11.47 2.67 -10.30
N SER A 286 12.19 3.47 -11.10
CA SER A 286 11.61 4.30 -12.16
C SER A 286 11.09 3.46 -13.30
N PHE A 287 11.88 2.48 -13.76
CA PHE A 287 11.51 1.57 -14.84
C PHE A 287 10.37 0.59 -14.45
N GLU A 288 10.05 0.47 -13.17
CA GLU A 288 8.84 -0.22 -12.71
C GLU A 288 7.66 0.74 -12.54
N SER A 289 7.86 1.91 -11.92
CA SER A 289 6.78 2.82 -11.56
C SER A 289 6.19 3.58 -12.75
N ILE A 290 7.01 4.00 -13.72
CA ILE A 290 6.52 4.74 -14.90
C ILE A 290 5.59 3.86 -15.75
N PRO A 291 5.97 2.63 -16.17
CA PRO A 291 5.06 1.75 -16.89
C PRO A 291 3.81 1.39 -16.10
N GLN A 292 3.90 1.24 -14.77
CA GLN A 292 2.73 1.02 -13.93
C GLN A 292 1.73 2.17 -14.04
N ILE A 293 2.19 3.42 -13.91
CA ILE A 293 1.32 4.62 -13.99
C ILE A 293 0.68 4.73 -15.37
N VAL A 294 1.48 4.62 -16.43
CA VAL A 294 0.99 4.67 -17.81
C VAL A 294 -0.06 3.59 -18.07
N THR A 295 0.22 2.35 -17.61
CA THR A 295 -0.72 1.24 -17.77
C THR A 295 -2.05 1.54 -17.08
N VAL A 296 -2.04 2.02 -15.84
CA VAL A 296 -3.29 2.36 -15.11
C VAL A 296 -4.10 3.42 -15.87
N LEU A 297 -3.45 4.44 -16.44
CA LEU A 297 -4.13 5.52 -17.16
C LEU A 297 -4.81 5.05 -18.46
N VAL A 298 -4.18 4.11 -19.17
CA VAL A 298 -4.71 3.62 -20.46
C VAL A 298 -5.57 2.35 -20.31
N LEU A 299 -5.78 1.85 -19.09
CA LEU A 299 -6.37 0.54 -18.85
C LEU A 299 -7.87 0.48 -19.17
N SER A 300 -8.60 1.60 -19.06
CA SER A 300 -10.07 1.64 -19.17
C SER A 300 -10.63 0.95 -20.43
N PRO A 301 -10.17 1.23 -21.66
CA PRO A 301 -10.66 0.57 -22.85
C PRO A 301 -10.34 -0.95 -22.87
N PHE A 302 -9.22 -1.36 -22.29
CA PHE A 302 -8.85 -2.77 -22.20
C PHE A 302 -9.76 -3.54 -21.23
N ILE A 303 -10.14 -2.92 -20.11
CA ILE A 303 -11.10 -3.50 -19.17
C ILE A 303 -12.47 -3.67 -19.84
N ALA A 304 -12.93 -2.67 -20.60
CA ALA A 304 -14.20 -2.75 -21.30
C ALA A 304 -14.23 -3.89 -22.35
N LYS A 305 -13.10 -4.12 -23.05
CA LYS A 305 -13.01 -5.13 -24.12
C LYS A 305 -12.75 -6.55 -23.59
N PHE A 306 -11.86 -6.71 -22.61
CA PHE A 306 -11.37 -8.04 -22.18
C PHE A 306 -11.93 -8.46 -20.81
N GLY A 307 -12.54 -7.56 -20.04
CA GLY A 307 -12.97 -7.80 -18.67
C GLY A 307 -11.83 -7.68 -17.66
N LYS A 308 -12.19 -7.46 -16.38
CA LYS A 308 -11.25 -7.20 -15.28
C LYS A 308 -10.28 -8.35 -15.04
N ARG A 309 -10.81 -9.58 -14.98
CA ARG A 309 -10.02 -10.81 -14.77
C ARG A 309 -8.95 -11.02 -15.86
N ASN A 310 -9.35 -10.91 -17.14
CA ASN A 310 -8.43 -11.20 -18.24
C ASN A 310 -7.33 -10.14 -18.33
N VAL A 311 -7.65 -8.88 -18.08
CA VAL A 311 -6.67 -7.80 -18.02
C VAL A 311 -5.63 -8.06 -16.91
N ALA A 312 -6.08 -8.45 -15.71
CA ALA A 312 -5.19 -8.81 -14.63
C ALA A 312 -4.34 -10.04 -14.96
N LEU A 313 -4.91 -11.06 -15.63
CA LEU A 313 -4.22 -12.28 -16.04
C LEU A 313 -3.13 -11.99 -17.09
N ILE A 314 -3.43 -11.18 -18.10
CA ILE A 314 -2.45 -10.71 -19.08
C ILE A 314 -1.30 -10.00 -18.38
N GLY A 315 -1.62 -9.11 -17.43
CA GLY A 315 -0.61 -8.42 -16.62
C GLY A 315 0.29 -9.39 -15.84
N ALA A 316 -0.28 -10.42 -15.23
CA ALA A 316 0.49 -11.43 -14.50
C ALA A 316 1.43 -12.22 -15.43
N VAL A 317 0.96 -12.63 -16.61
CA VAL A 317 1.78 -13.32 -17.61
C VAL A 317 2.94 -12.42 -18.09
N VAL A 318 2.66 -11.15 -18.39
CA VAL A 318 3.68 -10.17 -18.80
C VAL A 318 4.75 -10.03 -17.72
N ALA A 319 4.36 -9.91 -16.44
CA ALA A 319 5.30 -9.81 -15.33
C ALA A 319 6.16 -11.07 -15.13
N VAL A 320 5.58 -12.26 -15.32
CA VAL A 320 6.33 -13.54 -15.29
C VAL A 320 7.35 -13.59 -16.42
N ILE A 321 6.96 -13.27 -17.66
CA ILE A 321 7.87 -13.26 -18.82
C ILE A 321 9.06 -12.32 -18.56
N GLY A 322 8.79 -11.09 -18.09
CA GLY A 322 9.85 -10.15 -17.74
C GLY A 322 10.78 -10.67 -16.63
N THR A 323 10.24 -11.37 -15.63
CA THR A 323 11.06 -11.91 -14.54
C THR A 323 11.88 -13.13 -15.01
N VAL A 324 11.30 -14.01 -15.84
CA VAL A 324 11.99 -15.19 -16.39
C VAL A 324 13.17 -14.78 -17.27
N SER A 325 13.12 -13.66 -17.98
CA SER A 325 14.24 -13.17 -18.79
C SER A 325 15.55 -12.98 -18.00
N LEU A 326 15.46 -12.74 -16.68
CA LEU A 326 16.62 -12.62 -15.80
C LEU A 326 17.43 -13.91 -15.62
N PHE A 327 16.86 -15.08 -15.94
CA PHE A 327 17.64 -16.34 -15.93
C PHE A 327 18.71 -16.37 -17.02
N ILE A 328 18.58 -15.57 -18.08
CA ILE A 328 19.58 -15.49 -19.16
C ILE A 328 20.88 -14.88 -18.62
N ASN A 329 20.79 -13.73 -17.97
CA ASN A 329 21.92 -13.09 -17.30
C ASN A 329 21.41 -12.15 -16.19
N PRO A 330 21.46 -12.57 -14.92
CA PRO A 330 20.98 -11.75 -13.80
C PRO A 330 21.76 -10.45 -13.59
N SER A 331 23.01 -10.39 -14.05
CA SER A 331 23.87 -9.20 -13.88
C SER A 331 23.75 -8.20 -15.03
N ALA A 332 22.99 -8.49 -16.07
CA ALA A 332 22.79 -7.60 -17.20
C ALA A 332 21.77 -6.49 -16.86
N LEU A 333 22.24 -5.25 -16.79
CA LEU A 333 21.38 -4.10 -16.48
C LEU A 333 20.18 -3.99 -17.43
N ASN A 334 20.39 -4.20 -18.74
CA ASN A 334 19.31 -4.10 -19.73
C ASN A 334 18.18 -5.11 -19.47
N LEU A 335 18.51 -6.35 -19.07
CA LEU A 335 17.53 -7.37 -18.70
C LEU A 335 16.84 -7.03 -17.38
N ALA A 336 17.57 -6.47 -16.41
CA ALA A 336 16.98 -6.01 -15.14
C ALA A 336 15.96 -4.90 -15.38
N LEU A 337 16.30 -3.90 -16.20
CA LEU A 337 15.39 -2.80 -16.56
C LEU A 337 14.19 -3.31 -17.37
N PHE A 338 14.40 -4.22 -18.34
CA PHE A 338 13.31 -4.86 -19.06
C PHE A 338 12.35 -5.61 -18.13
N ALA A 339 12.89 -6.39 -17.19
CA ALA A 339 12.07 -7.08 -16.19
C ALA A 339 11.28 -6.10 -15.33
N CYS A 340 11.85 -4.95 -14.93
CA CYS A 340 11.16 -3.89 -14.21
C CYS A 340 9.99 -3.31 -15.02
N VAL A 341 10.20 -3.01 -16.31
CA VAL A 341 9.12 -2.52 -17.21
C VAL A 341 7.98 -3.52 -17.28
N MET A 342 8.27 -4.79 -17.54
CA MET A 342 7.26 -5.85 -17.68
C MET A 342 6.50 -6.07 -16.36
N ARG A 343 7.19 -6.04 -15.22
CA ARG A 343 6.57 -6.11 -13.89
C ARG A 343 5.73 -4.86 -13.60
N GLY A 344 6.20 -3.68 -14.00
CA GLY A 344 5.46 -2.44 -13.89
C GLY A 344 4.13 -2.47 -14.65
N ILE A 345 4.13 -2.97 -15.89
CA ILE A 345 2.92 -3.21 -16.68
C ILE A 345 1.98 -4.19 -15.95
N GLY A 346 2.50 -5.33 -15.50
CA GLY A 346 1.72 -6.32 -14.75
C GLY A 346 1.07 -5.76 -13.51
N LYS A 347 1.83 -5.00 -12.73
CA LYS A 347 1.37 -4.32 -11.52
C LYS A 347 0.31 -3.25 -11.82
N GLY A 348 0.46 -2.51 -12.93
CA GLY A 348 -0.52 -1.55 -13.41
C GLY A 348 -1.84 -2.21 -13.78
N CYS A 349 -1.80 -3.32 -14.54
CA CYS A 349 -2.98 -4.09 -14.89
C CYS A 349 -3.74 -4.58 -13.65
N PHE A 350 -3.05 -5.18 -12.68
CA PHE A 350 -3.70 -5.70 -11.49
C PHE A 350 -4.21 -4.59 -10.55
N ARG A 351 -3.41 -3.56 -10.28
CA ARG A 351 -3.82 -2.44 -9.40
C ARG A 351 -4.99 -1.66 -9.98
N GLY A 352 -5.05 -1.51 -11.30
CA GLY A 352 -6.15 -0.80 -11.97
C GLY A 352 -7.51 -1.48 -11.82
N VAL A 353 -7.55 -2.81 -11.68
CA VAL A 353 -8.81 -3.56 -11.51
C VAL A 353 -9.09 -4.00 -10.06
N LYS A 354 -8.09 -3.96 -9.18
CA LYS A 354 -8.15 -4.52 -7.81
C LYS A 354 -9.39 -4.08 -7.02
N TYR A 355 -9.62 -2.77 -6.91
CA TYR A 355 -10.73 -2.26 -6.12
C TYR A 355 -12.08 -2.54 -6.76
N SER A 356 -12.15 -2.58 -8.09
CA SER A 356 -13.36 -2.98 -8.82
C SER A 356 -13.67 -4.47 -8.62
N MET A 357 -12.65 -5.33 -8.62
CA MET A 357 -12.83 -6.76 -8.28
C MET A 357 -13.27 -6.97 -6.84
N LEU A 358 -12.74 -6.17 -5.90
CA LEU A 358 -13.17 -6.22 -4.48
C LEU A 358 -14.65 -5.84 -4.35
N ALA A 359 -15.11 -4.81 -5.05
CA ALA A 359 -16.51 -4.42 -5.07
C ALA A 359 -17.39 -5.56 -5.59
N ASP A 360 -17.01 -6.23 -6.68
CA ASP A 360 -17.75 -7.37 -7.22
C ASP A 360 -17.84 -8.55 -6.23
N VAL A 361 -16.77 -8.79 -5.45
CA VAL A 361 -16.76 -9.82 -4.39
C VAL A 361 -17.71 -9.48 -3.24
N ILE A 362 -17.79 -8.19 -2.88
CA ILE A 362 -18.72 -7.70 -1.86
C ILE A 362 -20.18 -7.90 -2.32
N GLU A 363 -20.48 -7.52 -3.56
CA GLU A 363 -21.81 -7.70 -4.16
C GLU A 363 -22.19 -9.18 -4.27
N TYR A 364 -21.26 -10.06 -4.66
CA TYR A 364 -21.48 -11.50 -4.64
C TYR A 364 -21.83 -12.03 -3.24
N GLY A 365 -21.14 -11.52 -2.21
CA GLY A 365 -21.45 -11.87 -0.81
C GLY A 365 -22.86 -11.44 -0.40
N ALA A 366 -23.24 -10.22 -0.74
CA ALA A 366 -24.54 -9.64 -0.48
C ALA A 366 -25.65 -10.42 -1.24
N TRP A 367 -25.47 -10.73 -2.52
CA TRP A 367 -26.39 -11.51 -3.33
C TRP A 367 -26.65 -12.90 -2.73
N LYS A 368 -25.59 -13.58 -2.30
CA LYS A 368 -25.67 -14.98 -1.83
C LYS A 368 -26.23 -15.10 -0.41
N ARG A 369 -25.98 -14.14 0.47
CA ARG A 369 -26.28 -14.22 1.91
C ARG A 369 -27.22 -13.14 2.43
N GLY A 370 -27.61 -12.17 1.60
CA GLY A 370 -28.46 -11.05 2.00
C GLY A 370 -27.81 -10.06 2.97
N ILE A 371 -26.51 -10.20 3.29
CA ILE A 371 -25.79 -9.36 4.25
C ILE A 371 -24.55 -8.78 3.57
N ARG A 372 -24.42 -7.44 3.61
CA ARG A 372 -23.27 -6.71 3.06
C ARG A 372 -22.26 -6.43 4.17
N VAL A 373 -21.06 -7.02 4.05
CA VAL A 373 -19.97 -6.88 5.04
C VAL A 373 -18.74 -6.17 4.42
N GLN A 374 -18.99 -5.03 3.77
CA GLN A 374 -17.99 -4.30 3.01
C GLN A 374 -16.76 -3.90 3.85
N GLY A 375 -16.98 -3.26 5.00
CA GLY A 375 -15.89 -2.78 5.86
C GLY A 375 -14.97 -3.91 6.32
N LEU A 376 -15.54 -5.05 6.72
CA LEU A 376 -14.78 -6.21 7.16
C LEU A 376 -13.97 -6.84 6.03
N MET A 377 -14.50 -6.93 4.80
CA MET A 377 -13.77 -7.46 3.64
C MET A 377 -12.59 -6.57 3.27
N VAL A 378 -12.77 -5.25 3.30
CA VAL A 378 -11.68 -4.28 3.05
C VAL A 378 -10.60 -4.40 4.11
N SER A 379 -10.98 -4.40 5.40
CA SER A 379 -10.04 -4.51 6.53
C SER A 379 -9.27 -5.83 6.52
N ALA A 380 -9.96 -6.95 6.27
CA ALA A 380 -9.32 -8.26 6.18
C ALA A 380 -8.30 -8.32 5.01
N THR A 381 -8.61 -7.70 3.85
CA THR A 381 -7.68 -7.61 2.72
C THR A 381 -6.43 -6.81 3.10
N THR A 382 -6.59 -5.69 3.80
CA THR A 382 -5.46 -4.87 4.26
C THR A 382 -4.61 -5.60 5.30
N ALA A 383 -5.23 -6.31 6.24
CA ALA A 383 -4.53 -7.16 7.20
C ALA A 383 -3.72 -8.26 6.48
N GLY A 384 -4.32 -8.95 5.49
CA GLY A 384 -3.64 -9.96 4.69
C GLY A 384 -2.41 -9.40 3.97
N GLN A 385 -2.48 -8.17 3.46
CA GLN A 385 -1.32 -7.49 2.85
C GLN A 385 -0.20 -7.25 3.86
N LYS A 386 -0.51 -6.79 5.07
CA LYS A 386 0.47 -6.57 6.14
C LYS A 386 1.15 -7.88 6.55
N PHE A 387 0.37 -8.94 6.77
CA PHE A 387 0.90 -10.26 7.09
C PHE A 387 1.76 -10.82 5.95
N GLY A 388 1.31 -10.72 4.70
CA GLY A 388 2.06 -11.16 3.52
C GLY A 388 3.43 -10.49 3.44
N SER A 389 3.50 -9.16 3.62
CA SER A 389 4.76 -8.43 3.61
C SER A 389 5.69 -8.82 4.78
N GLY A 390 5.15 -9.01 5.98
CA GLY A 390 5.94 -9.42 7.16
C GLY A 390 6.55 -10.81 7.01
N ILE A 391 5.75 -11.78 6.57
CA ILE A 391 6.22 -13.15 6.29
C ILE A 391 7.33 -13.12 5.23
N THR A 392 7.17 -12.34 4.17
CA THR A 392 8.17 -12.22 3.09
C THR A 392 9.50 -11.70 3.63
N THR A 393 9.46 -10.64 4.44
CA THR A 393 10.67 -10.06 5.05
C THR A 393 11.37 -11.06 5.98
N ALA A 394 10.59 -11.82 6.76
CA ALA A 394 11.14 -12.86 7.63
C ALA A 394 11.78 -14.00 6.82
N ILE A 395 11.13 -14.46 5.74
CA ILE A 395 11.70 -15.47 4.82
C ILE A 395 13.00 -14.95 4.20
N PHE A 396 13.03 -13.71 3.73
CA PHE A 396 14.25 -13.10 3.20
C PHE A 396 15.38 -13.12 4.23
N GLY A 397 15.10 -12.64 5.45
CA GLY A 397 16.08 -12.62 6.54
C GLY A 397 16.60 -14.02 6.90
N ALA A 398 15.71 -15.02 6.97
CA ALA A 398 16.07 -16.41 7.25
C ALA A 398 16.96 -17.02 6.14
N LEU A 399 16.56 -16.85 4.87
CA LEU A 399 17.31 -17.38 3.73
C LEU A 399 18.71 -16.75 3.61
N MET A 400 18.81 -15.43 3.79
CA MET A 400 20.11 -14.74 3.78
C MET A 400 21.00 -15.14 4.96
N SER A 401 20.41 -15.42 6.12
CA SER A 401 21.14 -15.92 7.31
C SER A 401 21.69 -17.34 7.10
N LEU A 402 20.95 -18.23 6.39
CA LEU A 402 21.42 -19.59 6.08
C LEU A 402 22.72 -19.60 5.28
N VAL A 403 22.95 -18.59 4.44
CA VAL A 403 24.20 -18.44 3.68
C VAL A 403 25.22 -17.54 4.38
N GLY A 404 25.00 -17.23 5.65
CA GLY A 404 25.93 -16.46 6.48
C GLY A 404 26.07 -14.99 6.03
N PHE A 405 25.02 -14.37 5.49
CA PHE A 405 25.05 -12.97 5.09
C PHE A 405 25.12 -12.04 6.32
N ALA A 406 26.19 -11.26 6.41
CA ALA A 406 26.45 -10.34 7.53
C ALA A 406 26.52 -8.86 7.12
N GLY A 407 26.09 -8.50 5.90
CA GLY A 407 26.12 -7.11 5.42
C GLY A 407 27.53 -6.61 5.11
N THR A 408 28.41 -7.49 4.64
CA THR A 408 29.79 -7.12 4.24
C THR A 408 29.81 -6.39 2.90
N ALA A 409 30.91 -5.66 2.62
CA ALA A 409 31.07 -4.91 1.36
C ALA A 409 31.04 -5.82 0.11
N THR A 410 31.45 -7.06 0.26
CA THR A 410 31.43 -8.08 -0.83
C THR A 410 30.66 -9.31 -0.37
N ILE A 411 30.02 -9.98 -1.31
CA ILE A 411 29.31 -11.24 -1.07
C ILE A 411 30.01 -12.40 -1.78
N ASN A 412 29.92 -13.59 -1.19
CA ASN A 412 30.44 -14.81 -1.81
C ASN A 412 29.44 -15.38 -2.85
N ALA A 413 29.89 -16.40 -3.60
CA ALA A 413 29.08 -17.01 -4.66
C ALA A 413 27.73 -17.58 -4.14
N ALA A 414 27.72 -18.20 -2.94
CA ALA A 414 26.51 -18.78 -2.36
C ALA A 414 25.49 -17.68 -1.96
N GLN A 415 25.96 -16.58 -1.39
CA GLN A 415 25.15 -15.42 -1.03
C GLN A 415 24.57 -14.74 -2.28
N SER A 416 25.40 -14.60 -3.34
CA SER A 416 24.96 -14.05 -4.64
C SER A 416 23.87 -14.93 -5.27
N GLN A 417 24.07 -16.24 -5.33
CA GLN A 417 23.07 -17.17 -5.87
C GLN A 417 21.77 -17.17 -5.05
N MET A 418 21.85 -17.11 -3.72
CA MET A 418 20.67 -17.00 -2.86
C MET A 418 19.89 -15.72 -3.15
N LEU A 419 20.57 -14.58 -3.24
CA LEU A 419 19.96 -13.29 -3.53
C LEU A 419 19.28 -13.28 -4.91
N ILE A 420 19.94 -13.79 -5.95
CA ILE A 420 19.38 -13.95 -7.31
C ILE A 420 18.17 -14.86 -7.26
N GLY A 421 18.27 -16.00 -6.55
CA GLY A 421 17.18 -16.96 -6.38
C GLY A 421 15.95 -16.31 -5.72
N ILE A 422 16.12 -15.61 -4.60
CA ILE A 422 15.03 -14.90 -3.91
C ILE A 422 14.41 -13.87 -4.87
N TYR A 423 15.22 -13.08 -5.57
CA TYR A 423 14.74 -12.04 -6.46
C TYR A 423 13.97 -12.58 -7.67
N ILE A 424 14.46 -13.61 -8.34
CA ILE A 424 13.82 -14.18 -9.54
C ILE A 424 12.68 -15.13 -9.13
N ILE A 425 12.96 -16.15 -8.32
CA ILE A 425 11.98 -17.19 -7.97
C ILE A 425 10.86 -16.60 -7.11
N GLY A 426 11.19 -15.70 -6.16
CA GLY A 426 10.19 -15.02 -5.34
C GLY A 426 9.19 -14.22 -6.20
N ASN A 427 9.67 -13.49 -7.19
CA ASN A 427 8.79 -12.75 -8.11
C ASN A 427 7.97 -13.67 -9.03
N ILE A 428 8.55 -14.80 -9.47
CA ILE A 428 7.81 -15.81 -10.27
C ILE A 428 6.70 -16.45 -9.43
N ILE A 429 6.98 -16.83 -8.18
CA ILE A 429 5.99 -17.38 -7.26
C ILE A 429 4.85 -16.37 -7.03
N ALA A 430 5.18 -15.10 -6.82
CA ALA A 430 4.18 -14.05 -6.62
C ALA A 430 3.26 -13.90 -7.84
N TRP A 431 3.82 -13.61 -9.00
CA TRP A 431 3.04 -13.37 -10.22
C TRP A 431 2.42 -14.65 -10.79
N GLY A 432 3.11 -15.80 -10.66
CA GLY A 432 2.57 -17.11 -11.01
C GLY A 432 1.38 -17.48 -10.13
N GLY A 433 1.47 -17.25 -8.82
CA GLY A 433 0.37 -17.43 -7.88
C GLY A 433 -0.84 -16.55 -8.22
N ILE A 434 -0.61 -15.26 -8.53
CA ILE A 434 -1.66 -14.35 -9.03
C ILE A 434 -2.29 -14.92 -10.31
N GLY A 435 -1.49 -15.33 -11.28
CA GLY A 435 -1.96 -15.90 -12.54
C GLY A 435 -2.83 -17.14 -12.34
N VAL A 436 -2.37 -18.11 -11.54
CA VAL A 436 -3.11 -19.34 -11.22
C VAL A 436 -4.45 -19.02 -10.55
N LEU A 437 -4.47 -18.13 -9.55
CA LEU A 437 -5.72 -17.74 -8.90
C LEU A 437 -6.69 -17.07 -9.87
N LEU A 438 -6.20 -16.23 -10.78
CA LEU A 438 -7.02 -15.55 -11.78
C LEU A 438 -7.59 -16.55 -12.83
N ILE A 439 -6.92 -17.65 -13.12
CA ILE A 439 -7.48 -18.71 -14.01
C ILE A 439 -8.76 -19.28 -13.40
N PHE A 440 -8.79 -19.51 -12.10
CA PHE A 440 -9.95 -20.04 -11.38
C PHE A 440 -10.99 -18.98 -11.00
N TYR A 441 -10.66 -17.68 -11.08
CA TYR A 441 -11.57 -16.58 -10.76
C TYR A 441 -12.57 -16.38 -11.89
N LYS A 442 -13.82 -16.82 -11.70
CA LYS A 442 -14.89 -16.80 -12.72
C LYS A 442 -15.99 -15.78 -12.41
N LEU A 443 -15.78 -14.87 -11.46
CA LEU A 443 -16.83 -13.95 -11.00
C LEU A 443 -17.30 -13.02 -12.13
N ASP A 444 -16.39 -12.52 -12.96
CA ASP A 444 -16.73 -11.63 -14.09
C ASP A 444 -17.83 -12.20 -15.01
N LYS A 445 -17.86 -13.53 -15.18
CA LYS A 445 -18.85 -14.20 -16.05
C LYS A 445 -20.25 -14.25 -15.44
N ILE A 446 -20.35 -14.34 -14.11
CA ILE A 446 -21.63 -14.47 -13.40
C ILE A 446 -22.12 -13.12 -12.86
N TYR A 447 -21.25 -12.11 -12.84
CA TYR A 447 -21.54 -10.78 -12.26
C TYR A 447 -22.75 -10.07 -12.91
N PRO A 448 -22.93 -10.06 -14.25
CA PRO A 448 -24.09 -9.44 -14.88
C PRO A 448 -25.43 -10.06 -14.38
N ARG A 449 -25.47 -11.39 -14.20
CA ARG A 449 -26.62 -12.09 -13.64
C ARG A 449 -26.88 -11.67 -12.19
N ILE A 450 -25.83 -11.57 -11.37
CA ILE A 450 -25.94 -11.15 -9.97
C ILE A 450 -26.60 -9.78 -9.86
N ILE A 451 -26.13 -8.81 -10.65
CA ILE A 451 -26.68 -7.45 -10.63
C ILE A 451 -28.14 -7.43 -11.08
N THR A 452 -28.51 -8.21 -12.11
CA THR A 452 -29.90 -8.28 -12.59
C THR A 452 -30.81 -8.86 -11.51
N GLU A 453 -30.40 -9.96 -10.87
CA GLU A 453 -31.20 -10.58 -9.79
C GLU A 453 -31.30 -9.68 -8.54
N MET A 454 -30.24 -8.95 -8.19
CA MET A 454 -30.28 -7.99 -7.07
C MET A 454 -31.26 -6.84 -7.35
N LYS A 455 -31.20 -6.24 -8.54
CA LYS A 455 -32.17 -5.20 -8.95
C LYS A 455 -33.62 -5.67 -8.91
N GLN A 456 -33.88 -6.91 -9.35
CA GLN A 456 -35.22 -7.49 -9.29
C GLN A 456 -35.72 -7.67 -7.85
N ARG A 457 -34.85 -8.10 -6.92
CA ARG A 457 -35.17 -8.20 -5.50
C ARG A 457 -35.46 -6.84 -4.88
N GLU A 458 -34.63 -5.84 -5.15
CA GLU A 458 -34.84 -4.48 -4.67
C GLU A 458 -36.16 -3.88 -5.19
N ALA A 459 -36.51 -4.10 -6.46
CA ALA A 459 -37.74 -3.65 -7.05
C ALA A 459 -38.97 -4.33 -6.37
N ALA A 460 -38.91 -5.66 -6.16
CA ALA A 460 -39.97 -6.41 -5.49
C ALA A 460 -40.15 -6.02 -4.00
N GLU A 461 -39.07 -5.68 -3.31
CA GLU A 461 -39.10 -5.14 -1.94
C GLU A 461 -39.70 -3.74 -1.89
N ALA A 462 -39.39 -2.88 -2.85
CA ALA A 462 -39.96 -1.54 -2.99
C ALA A 462 -41.48 -1.60 -3.28
N GLU A 463 -41.92 -2.50 -4.17
CA GLU A 463 -43.37 -2.73 -4.44
C GLU A 463 -44.10 -3.23 -3.20
N LYS A 464 -43.54 -4.16 -2.45
CA LYS A 464 -44.15 -4.65 -1.19
C LYS A 464 -44.23 -3.55 -0.13
N ALA A 465 -43.20 -2.70 -0.01
CA ALA A 465 -43.21 -1.57 0.91
C ALA A 465 -44.27 -0.52 0.52
N ALA A 466 -44.45 -0.25 -0.79
CA ALA A 466 -45.48 0.64 -1.30
C ALA A 466 -46.92 0.05 -1.14
N ALA A 467 -47.06 -1.26 -1.22
CA ALA A 467 -48.35 -1.92 -1.02
C ALA A 467 -48.79 -2.02 0.47
N ASN A 468 -47.80 -1.88 1.40
CA ASN A 468 -48.06 -1.91 2.85
C ASN A 468 -48.11 -0.50 3.50
N ALA A 469 -47.89 0.57 2.73
CA ALA A 469 -48.00 1.98 3.13
C ALA A 469 -49.32 2.58 2.65
#